data_fe6240a48a0ff2afd3702d89013e12e9
#
_entry.id   fe6240a48a0ff2afd3702d89013e12e9
#
_cell.length_a   1.000
_cell.length_b   1.000
_cell.length_c   1.000
_cell.angle_alpha   90.00
_cell.angle_beta   90.00
_cell.angle_gamma   90.00
#
_symmetry.space_group_name_H-M   'P 1'
#
loop_
_entity.id
_entity.type
_entity.pdbx_description
1 polymer ?
#
loop_
_entity_poly.entity_id
_entity_poly.type
_entity_poly.pdbx_seq_one_letter_code
_entity_poly.pdbx_strand_id
1 'polypeptide(L)'
;GKVEFILEVRGETEEDIQRLVANIKAEWKKIRKARQVDVKEQNILNQKPVHLDMDIVACIEKAAQERHVPIVRLASMAGHDASHMADISKTAMIFVKSINGKSHCPQEYSTPDDIEIASNVMLQAILNVDEQLD
;
A
#
# COMPACT_ATOMS: atom_id res chain seq x y z
N GLY A 1 -1.67 16.67 33.98
CA GLY A 1 -0.80 16.67 32.80
C GLY A 1 -1.61 16.48 31.54
N LYS A 2 -1.01 16.79 30.39
CA LYS A 2 -1.58 16.61 29.06
C LYS A 2 -0.60 15.79 28.21
N VAL A 3 -1.11 14.82 27.47
CA VAL A 3 -0.35 14.04 26.48
C VAL A 3 -1.11 14.13 25.16
N GLU A 4 -0.40 14.36 24.08
CA GLU A 4 -0.92 14.31 22.72
C GLU A 4 -0.12 13.27 21.93
N PHE A 5 -0.80 12.49 21.10
CA PHE A 5 -0.17 11.54 20.19
C PHE A 5 -1.04 11.34 18.96
N ILE A 6 -0.41 10.92 17.89
CA ILE A 6 -1.08 10.52 16.65
C ILE A 6 -1.16 9.00 16.64
N LEU A 7 -2.35 8.48 16.37
CA LEU A 7 -2.57 7.07 16.13
C LEU A 7 -2.92 6.90 14.66
N GLU A 8 -2.14 6.09 13.97
CA GLU A 8 -2.41 5.69 12.59
C GLU A 8 -2.82 4.22 12.55
N VAL A 9 -3.88 3.93 11.82
CA VAL A 9 -4.37 2.57 11.57
C VAL A 9 -4.35 2.34 10.07
N ARG A 10 -3.71 1.26 9.64
CA ARG A 10 -3.65 0.83 8.23
C ARG A 10 -4.17 -0.59 8.10
N GLY A 11 -4.75 -0.92 6.97
CA GLY A 11 -5.29 -2.25 6.68
C GLY A 11 -5.58 -2.42 5.20
N GLU A 12 -5.73 -3.66 4.76
CA GLU A 12 -6.05 -3.99 3.37
C GLU A 12 -7.52 -3.76 3.04
N THR A 13 -8.40 -3.79 4.05
CA THR A 13 -9.83 -3.55 3.88
C THR A 13 -10.33 -2.45 4.79
N GLU A 14 -11.33 -1.71 4.32
CA GLU A 14 -12.00 -0.69 5.13
C GLU A 14 -12.65 -1.29 6.38
N GLU A 15 -13.20 -2.50 6.26
CA GLU A 15 -13.84 -3.22 7.36
C GLU A 15 -12.87 -3.52 8.50
N ASP A 16 -11.66 -4.00 8.18
CA ASP A 16 -10.62 -4.28 9.18
C ASP A 16 -10.17 -3.00 9.91
N ILE A 17 -9.98 -1.92 9.14
CA ILE A 17 -9.65 -0.61 9.71
C ILE A 17 -10.74 -0.15 10.67
N GLN A 18 -12.00 -0.17 10.24
CA GLN A 18 -13.13 0.27 11.05
C GLN A 18 -13.32 -0.60 12.30
N ARG A 19 -13.16 -1.92 12.17
CA ARG A 19 -13.22 -2.85 13.31
C ARG A 19 -12.14 -2.53 14.34
N LEU A 20 -10.90 -2.31 13.90
CA LEU A 20 -9.81 -1.96 14.82
C LEU A 20 -10.04 -0.60 15.49
N VAL A 21 -10.44 0.41 14.73
CA VAL A 21 -10.78 1.74 15.26
C VAL A 21 -11.91 1.66 16.28
N ALA A 22 -12.96 0.88 16.03
CA ALA A 22 -14.05 0.69 16.96
C ALA A 22 -13.57 0.04 18.28
N ASN A 23 -12.70 -0.97 18.20
CA ASN A 23 -12.10 -1.61 19.36
C ASN A 23 -11.26 -0.63 20.19
N ILE A 24 -10.43 0.17 19.53
CA ILE A 24 -9.61 1.20 20.20
C ILE A 24 -10.51 2.22 20.90
N LYS A 25 -11.56 2.71 20.25
CA LYS A 25 -12.53 3.65 20.86
C LYS A 25 -13.27 3.03 22.07
N ALA A 26 -13.57 1.75 22.01
CA ALA A 26 -14.16 1.04 23.13
C ALA A 26 -13.22 0.97 24.33
N GLU A 27 -11.93 0.69 24.10
CA GLU A 27 -10.91 0.69 25.18
C GLU A 27 -10.70 2.10 25.74
N TRP A 28 -10.68 3.13 24.93
CA TRP A 28 -10.60 4.51 25.43
C TRP A 28 -11.74 4.86 26.38
N LYS A 29 -12.96 4.42 26.10
CA LYS A 29 -14.12 4.62 27.01
C LYS A 29 -13.87 3.96 28.37
N LYS A 30 -13.29 2.76 28.38
CA LYS A 30 -12.95 2.05 29.63
C LYS A 30 -11.85 2.79 30.40
N ILE A 31 -10.80 3.22 29.71
CA ILE A 31 -9.66 3.94 30.29
C ILE A 31 -10.12 5.28 30.89
N ARG A 32 -10.93 6.05 30.17
CA ARG A 32 -11.50 7.31 30.67
C ARG A 32 -12.19 7.10 32.01
N LYS A 33 -13.02 6.07 32.11
CA LYS A 33 -13.74 5.75 33.37
C LYS A 33 -12.81 5.27 34.47
N ALA A 34 -11.89 4.36 34.14
CA ALA A 34 -11.02 3.74 35.15
C ALA A 34 -9.94 4.70 35.69
N ARG A 35 -9.43 5.58 34.83
CA ARG A 35 -8.32 6.49 35.17
C ARG A 35 -8.76 7.92 35.43
N GLN A 36 -10.06 8.23 35.30
CA GLN A 36 -10.61 9.59 35.45
C GLN A 36 -9.88 10.63 34.57
N VAL A 37 -9.51 10.24 33.33
CA VAL A 37 -8.86 11.10 32.37
C VAL A 37 -9.86 11.51 31.28
N ASP A 38 -9.69 12.69 30.74
CA ASP A 38 -10.43 13.08 29.55
C ASP A 38 -9.63 12.67 28.29
N VAL A 39 -10.33 12.15 27.30
CA VAL A 39 -9.76 11.78 26.00
C VAL A 39 -10.54 12.54 24.93
N LYS A 40 -9.84 13.40 24.20
CA LYS A 40 -10.38 14.09 23.02
C LYS A 40 -9.76 13.44 21.79
N GLU A 41 -10.59 13.11 20.82
CA GLU A 41 -10.15 12.59 19.53
C GLU A 41 -10.46 13.58 18.41
N GLN A 42 -9.54 13.64 17.46
CA GLN A 42 -9.74 14.37 16.21
C GLN A 42 -9.33 13.46 15.06
N ASN A 43 -10.19 13.25 14.10
CA ASN A 43 -9.85 12.58 12.87
C ASN A 43 -9.07 13.56 11.98
N ILE A 44 -7.84 13.21 11.63
CA ILE A 44 -6.95 14.03 10.81
C ILE A 44 -7.03 13.57 9.34
N LEU A 45 -7.11 12.24 9.14
CA LEU A 45 -7.11 11.64 7.82
C LEU A 45 -8.00 10.39 7.83
N ASN A 46 -8.81 10.22 6.79
CA ASN A 46 -9.60 9.01 6.57
C ASN A 46 -9.57 8.66 5.09
N GLN A 47 -8.60 7.84 4.72
CA GLN A 47 -8.47 7.30 3.37
C GLN A 47 -8.90 5.84 3.35
N LYS A 48 -9.61 5.46 2.30
CA LYS A 48 -9.97 4.07 2.07
C LYS A 48 -8.80 3.32 1.44
N PRO A 49 -8.67 2.02 1.73
CA PRO A 49 -7.80 1.16 0.94
C PRO A 49 -8.19 1.18 -0.53
N VAL A 50 -7.20 1.20 -1.40
CA VAL A 50 -7.41 1.21 -2.86
C VAL A 50 -7.01 -0.14 -3.42
N HIS A 51 -7.91 -0.77 -4.17
CA HIS A 51 -7.62 -1.97 -4.93
C HIS A 51 -7.14 -1.58 -6.33
N LEU A 52 -5.98 -2.10 -6.70
CA LEU A 52 -5.42 -1.88 -8.02
C LEU A 52 -6.13 -2.78 -9.05
N ASP A 53 -6.07 -2.36 -10.32
CA ASP A 53 -6.76 -3.03 -11.42
C ASP A 53 -6.14 -4.41 -11.72
N MET A 54 -6.97 -5.45 -11.64
CA MET A 54 -6.50 -6.83 -11.77
C MET A 54 -6.16 -7.22 -13.21
N ASP A 55 -6.69 -6.52 -14.23
CA ASP A 55 -6.32 -6.76 -15.62
C ASP A 55 -4.89 -6.27 -15.87
N ILE A 56 -4.55 -5.09 -15.33
CA ILE A 56 -3.18 -4.55 -15.41
C ILE A 56 -2.22 -5.43 -14.60
N VAL A 57 -2.62 -5.90 -13.41
CA VAL A 57 -1.82 -6.84 -12.63
C VAL A 57 -1.56 -8.13 -13.43
N ALA A 58 -2.55 -8.67 -14.12
CA ALA A 58 -2.39 -9.86 -14.97
C ALA A 58 -1.42 -9.62 -16.13
N CYS A 59 -1.42 -8.43 -16.75
CA CYS A 59 -0.44 -8.05 -17.78
C CYS A 59 0.99 -8.01 -17.22
N ILE A 60 1.16 -7.51 -16.00
CA ILE A 60 2.47 -7.50 -15.31
C ILE A 60 2.93 -8.94 -15.01
N GLU A 61 2.03 -9.80 -14.53
CA GLU A 61 2.35 -11.20 -14.26
C GLU A 61 2.75 -11.95 -15.53
N LYS A 62 2.02 -11.74 -16.61
CA LYS A 62 2.34 -12.30 -17.93
C LYS A 62 3.72 -11.83 -18.37
N ALA A 63 4.00 -10.53 -18.30
CA ALA A 63 5.30 -9.96 -18.65
C ALA A 63 6.46 -10.56 -17.84
N ALA A 64 6.27 -10.74 -16.54
CA ALA A 64 7.27 -11.37 -15.67
C ALA A 64 7.48 -12.85 -16.05
N GLN A 65 6.42 -13.59 -16.34
CA GLN A 65 6.50 -14.99 -16.77
C GLN A 65 7.23 -15.13 -18.11
N GLU A 66 6.96 -14.30 -19.10
CA GLU A 66 7.64 -14.29 -20.39
C GLU A 66 9.14 -14.02 -20.27
N ARG A 67 9.54 -13.29 -19.23
CA ARG A 67 10.93 -12.96 -18.92
C ARG A 67 11.57 -13.89 -17.88
N HIS A 68 10.84 -14.92 -17.43
CA HIS A 68 11.28 -15.86 -16.39
C HIS A 68 11.65 -15.16 -15.07
N VAL A 69 11.00 -14.05 -14.73
CA VAL A 69 11.20 -13.30 -13.49
C VAL A 69 10.19 -13.78 -12.44
N PRO A 70 10.63 -14.31 -11.30
CA PRO A 70 9.73 -14.65 -10.21
C PRO A 70 9.14 -13.38 -9.58
N ILE A 71 7.83 -13.36 -9.40
CA ILE A 71 7.12 -12.25 -8.76
C ILE A 71 6.20 -12.74 -7.66
N VAL A 72 5.83 -11.82 -6.76
CA VAL A 72 4.90 -12.06 -5.67
C VAL A 72 3.92 -10.89 -5.59
N ARG A 73 2.64 -11.19 -5.39
CA ARG A 73 1.65 -10.15 -5.07
C ARG A 73 1.82 -9.72 -3.63
N LEU A 74 1.85 -8.42 -3.41
CA LEU A 74 1.99 -7.82 -2.09
C LEU A 74 0.94 -6.72 -1.90
N ALA A 75 0.38 -6.66 -0.70
CA ALA A 75 -0.34 -5.46 -0.27
C ALA A 75 0.66 -4.43 0.23
N SER A 76 0.47 -3.17 -0.17
CA SER A 76 1.27 -2.06 0.38
C SER A 76 0.51 -1.36 1.49
N MET A 77 1.15 -1.22 2.64
CA MET A 77 0.64 -0.43 3.75
C MET A 77 1.10 1.04 3.71
N ALA A 78 1.79 1.46 2.64
CA ALA A 78 2.18 2.84 2.41
C ALA A 78 1.18 3.57 1.50
N GLY A 79 1.14 4.89 1.59
CA GLY A 79 0.46 5.74 0.61
C GLY A 79 1.31 5.85 -0.66
N HIS A 80 0.66 5.77 -1.82
CA HIS A 80 1.29 5.89 -3.13
C HIS A 80 0.46 6.77 -4.04
N ASP A 81 1.11 7.48 -4.95
CA ASP A 81 0.43 8.26 -5.99
C ASP A 81 -0.48 7.40 -6.87
N ALA A 82 -0.15 6.11 -7.01
CA ALA A 82 -0.99 5.12 -7.67
C ALA A 82 -2.41 5.03 -7.07
N SER A 83 -2.58 5.33 -5.78
CA SER A 83 -3.91 5.37 -5.15
C SER A 83 -4.78 6.50 -5.73
N HIS A 84 -4.18 7.65 -6.06
CA HIS A 84 -4.88 8.75 -6.70
C HIS A 84 -5.12 8.50 -8.18
N MET A 85 -4.17 7.82 -8.84
CA MET A 85 -4.33 7.43 -10.24
C MET A 85 -5.43 6.40 -10.43
N ALA A 86 -5.62 5.50 -9.46
CA ALA A 86 -6.68 4.49 -9.51
C ALA A 86 -8.10 5.07 -9.47
N ASP A 87 -8.26 6.32 -8.98
CA ASP A 87 -9.55 7.02 -9.02
C ASP A 87 -9.96 7.46 -10.43
N ILE A 88 -9.01 7.56 -11.37
CA ILE A 88 -9.23 8.12 -12.71
C ILE A 88 -8.82 7.18 -13.86
N SER A 89 -8.07 6.11 -13.56
CA SER A 89 -7.59 5.16 -14.56
C SER A 89 -7.33 3.78 -13.98
N LYS A 90 -7.30 2.77 -14.85
CA LYS A 90 -6.78 1.45 -14.50
C LYS A 90 -5.30 1.57 -14.09
N THR A 91 -4.98 1.15 -12.89
CA THR A 91 -3.65 1.39 -12.32
C THR A 91 -3.15 0.14 -11.59
N ALA A 92 -1.85 -0.14 -11.72
CA ALA A 92 -1.13 -1.12 -10.92
C ALA A 92 0.26 -0.59 -10.56
N MET A 93 1.00 -1.34 -9.75
CA MET A 93 2.35 -0.99 -9.34
C MET A 93 3.29 -2.18 -9.44
N ILE A 94 4.55 -1.89 -9.74
CA ILE A 94 5.65 -2.85 -9.64
C ILE A 94 6.60 -2.35 -8.56
N PHE A 95 6.87 -3.19 -7.58
CA PHE A 95 7.89 -2.91 -6.57
C PHE A 95 9.22 -3.49 -7.00
N VAL A 96 10.26 -2.67 -6.93
CA VAL A 96 11.64 -3.13 -7.10
C VAL A 96 12.14 -3.65 -5.76
N LYS A 97 12.86 -4.76 -5.77
CA LYS A 97 13.46 -5.33 -4.57
C LYS A 97 14.43 -4.35 -3.93
N SER A 98 14.27 -4.10 -2.64
CA SER A 98 15.22 -3.35 -1.82
C SER A 98 16.00 -4.27 -0.89
N ILE A 99 17.29 -3.98 -0.68
CA ILE A 99 18.15 -4.77 0.20
C ILE A 99 17.61 -4.76 1.63
N ASN A 100 17.37 -5.94 2.18
CA ASN A 100 16.77 -6.17 3.49
C ASN A 100 15.35 -5.57 3.64
N GLY A 101 14.65 -5.31 2.54
CA GLY A 101 13.31 -4.72 2.55
C GLY A 101 13.25 -3.31 3.15
N LYS A 102 14.36 -2.59 3.16
CA LYS A 102 14.41 -1.24 3.71
C LYS A 102 13.75 -0.25 2.77
N SER A 103 12.94 0.65 3.36
CA SER A 103 12.30 1.76 2.66
C SER A 103 12.22 2.98 3.58
N HIS A 104 12.18 4.17 2.99
CA HIS A 104 12.10 5.47 3.69
C HIS A 104 13.23 5.70 4.71
N CYS A 105 14.42 5.19 4.43
CA CYS A 105 15.60 5.37 5.27
C CYS A 105 16.87 5.52 4.43
N PRO A 106 17.96 6.11 4.98
CA PRO A 106 19.21 6.32 4.23
C PRO A 106 19.87 5.04 3.69
N GLN A 107 19.48 3.87 4.20
CA GLN A 107 19.98 2.57 3.78
C GLN A 107 19.09 1.89 2.74
N GLU A 108 18.04 2.53 2.26
CA GLU A 108 17.23 2.05 1.14
C GLU A 108 18.09 1.97 -0.11
N TYR A 109 18.18 0.77 -0.68
CA TYR A 109 18.97 0.55 -1.88
C TYR A 109 18.44 -0.62 -2.70
N SER A 110 18.24 -0.39 -3.98
CA SER A 110 17.98 -1.41 -4.98
C SER A 110 19.20 -1.52 -5.89
N THR A 111 19.60 -2.74 -6.22
CA THR A 111 20.73 -2.93 -7.13
C THR A 111 20.40 -2.48 -8.55
N PRO A 112 21.38 -2.06 -9.36
CA PRO A 112 21.15 -1.78 -10.78
C PRO A 112 20.48 -2.95 -11.52
N ASP A 113 20.87 -4.17 -11.21
CA ASP A 113 20.29 -5.40 -11.81
C ASP A 113 18.82 -5.57 -11.44
N ASP A 114 18.44 -5.34 -10.17
CA ASP A 114 17.03 -5.40 -9.74
C ASP A 114 16.19 -4.30 -10.43
N ILE A 115 16.76 -3.12 -10.64
CA ILE A 115 16.11 -2.01 -11.35
C ILE A 115 15.96 -2.36 -12.84
N GLU A 116 16.98 -2.91 -13.47
CA GLU A 116 16.93 -3.34 -14.87
C GLU A 116 15.86 -4.41 -15.09
N ILE A 117 15.82 -5.43 -14.23
CA ILE A 117 14.80 -6.49 -14.27
C ILE A 117 13.39 -5.89 -14.17
N ALA A 118 13.14 -5.04 -13.18
CA ALA A 118 11.82 -4.42 -12.99
C ALA A 118 11.43 -3.52 -14.17
N SER A 119 12.38 -2.76 -14.72
CA SER A 119 12.17 -1.89 -15.88
C SER A 119 11.81 -2.69 -17.13
N ASN A 120 12.48 -3.82 -17.35
CA ASN A 120 12.19 -4.71 -18.44
C ASN A 120 10.82 -5.39 -18.32
N VAL A 121 10.43 -5.78 -17.10
CA VAL A 121 9.08 -6.31 -16.84
C VAL A 121 8.03 -5.22 -17.09
N MET A 122 8.28 -4.00 -16.64
CA MET A 122 7.37 -2.88 -16.87
C MET A 122 7.19 -2.56 -18.35
N LEU A 123 8.28 -2.52 -19.12
CA LEU A 123 8.22 -2.32 -20.57
C LEU A 123 7.37 -3.40 -21.24
N GLN A 124 7.62 -4.66 -20.91
CA GLN A 124 6.84 -5.77 -21.49
C GLN A 124 5.37 -5.70 -21.06
N ALA A 125 5.08 -5.32 -19.82
CA ALA A 125 3.71 -5.15 -19.35
C ALA A 125 2.97 -4.04 -20.12
N ILE A 126 3.64 -2.92 -20.41
CA ILE A 126 3.07 -1.84 -21.24
C ILE A 126 2.72 -2.37 -22.64
N LEU A 127 3.61 -3.13 -23.27
CA LEU A 127 3.33 -3.72 -24.59
C LEU A 127 2.17 -4.71 -24.53
N ASN A 128 2.10 -5.54 -23.46
CA ASN A 128 0.99 -6.47 -23.29
C ASN A 128 -0.36 -5.76 -23.04
N VAL A 129 -0.36 -4.58 -22.45
CA VAL A 129 -1.57 -3.74 -22.29
C VAL A 129 -1.98 -3.13 -23.62
N ASP A 130 -1.03 -2.60 -24.39
CA ASP A 130 -1.26 -1.99 -25.70
C ASP A 130 -1.92 -2.98 -26.67
N GLU A 131 -1.39 -4.22 -26.72
CA GLU A 131 -1.97 -5.31 -27.52
C GLU A 131 -3.41 -5.69 -27.14
N GLN A 132 -3.88 -5.35 -25.94
CA GLN A 132 -5.27 -5.62 -25.52
C GLN A 132 -6.24 -4.49 -25.85
N LEU A 133 -5.72 -3.33 -26.25
CA LEU A 133 -6.54 -2.16 -26.62
C LEU A 133 -6.87 -2.14 -28.13
N ASP A 134 -6.16 -2.92 -28.93
CA ASP A 134 -6.41 -3.15 -30.38
C ASP A 134 -7.44 -4.29 -30.58
#